data_171236ac9203d6d52a101c451991e7d8
#
_entry.id   171236ac9203d6d52a101c451991e7d8
#
_cell.length_a   1.000
_cell.length_b   1.000
_cell.length_c   1.000
_cell.angle_alpha   90.00
_cell.angle_beta   90.00
_cell.angle_gamma   90.00
#
_symmetry.space_group_name_H-M   'P 1'
#
loop_
_entity.id
_entity.type
_entity.pdbx_description
1 polymer ?
#
loop_
_entity_poly.entity_id
_entity_poly.type
_entity_poly.pdbx_seq_one_letter_code
_entity_poly.pdbx_strand_id
1 'polypeptide(L)'
;ELREKFLDVRFRIIPADVTNLARMEYIFSEYKPHIVFHAAAYKHVSLMEENPHEAVRVNVGGTKIVSELAIKFGIEKFVMISTDKSVNPSSVMGASKRLCEKVVQSRARQKGHTTQFIITRFGNVMGSNGSVIPIFAKQIENGGPVTVTHPEVYRYFMTIPEACQLVLEAGFMGQGGEIFVFDMGQQVKIADLAKAMIKLSGFIPDKDIQ
;
A
#
# COMPACT_ATOMS: atom_id res chain seq x y z
N GLU A 1 -18.80 -12.49 -1.71
CA GLU A 1 -18.47 -11.54 -2.79
C GLU A 1 -17.40 -12.07 -3.74
N LEU A 2 -16.10 -12.29 -3.31
CA LEU A 2 -15.07 -12.81 -4.22
C LEU A 2 -15.42 -14.18 -4.78
N ARG A 3 -15.94 -15.10 -3.96
CA ARG A 3 -16.36 -16.45 -4.40
C ARG A 3 -17.53 -16.43 -5.38
N GLU A 4 -18.43 -15.49 -5.25
CA GLU A 4 -19.58 -15.32 -6.15
C GLU A 4 -19.16 -14.69 -7.49
N LYS A 5 -18.14 -13.80 -7.43
CA LYS A 5 -17.65 -13.08 -8.62
C LYS A 5 -16.68 -13.90 -9.47
N PHE A 6 -15.92 -14.82 -8.86
CA PHE A 6 -14.86 -15.62 -9.51
C PHE A 6 -15.05 -17.11 -9.22
N LEU A 7 -16.02 -17.74 -9.89
CA LEU A 7 -16.41 -19.14 -9.67
C LEU A 7 -15.30 -20.14 -10.01
N ASP A 8 -14.49 -19.84 -11.02
CA ASP A 8 -13.43 -20.73 -11.53
C ASP A 8 -12.07 -20.53 -10.84
N VAL A 9 -11.94 -19.52 -9.96
CA VAL A 9 -10.69 -19.24 -9.27
C VAL A 9 -10.67 -19.92 -7.90
N ARG A 10 -9.69 -20.78 -7.69
CA ARG A 10 -9.45 -21.39 -6.37
C ARG A 10 -8.70 -20.40 -5.50
N PHE A 11 -9.32 -19.91 -4.45
CA PHE A 11 -8.66 -19.07 -3.45
C PHE A 11 -9.05 -19.46 -2.03
N ARG A 12 -8.17 -19.16 -1.08
CA ARG A 12 -8.39 -19.35 0.35
C ARG A 12 -8.11 -18.06 1.10
N ILE A 13 -8.94 -17.77 2.08
CA ILE A 13 -8.76 -16.63 3.00
C ILE A 13 -8.21 -17.20 4.30
N ILE A 14 -7.02 -16.73 4.70
CA ILE A 14 -6.32 -17.21 5.88
C ILE A 14 -6.02 -16.00 6.77
N PRO A 15 -6.75 -15.80 7.87
CA PRO A 15 -6.40 -14.76 8.85
C PRO A 15 -5.04 -15.06 9.49
N ALA A 16 -4.12 -14.09 9.39
CA ALA A 16 -2.81 -14.19 9.99
C ALA A 16 -2.21 -12.80 10.26
N ASP A 17 -1.35 -12.69 11.28
CA ASP A 17 -0.48 -11.55 11.51
C ASP A 17 0.88 -11.83 10.87
N VAL A 18 1.35 -10.95 10.00
CA VAL A 18 2.64 -11.09 9.31
C VAL A 18 3.85 -11.06 10.26
N THR A 19 3.65 -10.63 11.50
CA THR A 19 4.68 -10.64 12.54
C THR A 19 4.74 -11.96 13.32
N ASN A 20 3.75 -12.84 13.13
CA ASN A 20 3.76 -14.16 13.73
C ASN A 20 4.52 -15.15 12.84
N LEU A 21 5.82 -15.32 13.14
CA LEU A 21 6.71 -16.19 12.37
C LEU A 21 6.17 -17.62 12.23
N ALA A 22 5.73 -18.24 13.32
CA ALA A 22 5.28 -19.64 13.29
C ALA A 22 4.04 -19.80 12.40
N ARG A 23 3.09 -18.86 12.47
CA ARG A 23 1.89 -18.87 11.62
C ARG A 23 2.24 -18.63 10.15
N MET A 24 3.10 -17.68 9.86
CA MET A 24 3.54 -17.39 8.50
C MET A 24 4.34 -18.56 7.91
N GLU A 25 5.22 -19.17 8.68
CA GLU A 25 5.99 -20.34 8.27
C GLU A 25 5.08 -21.54 7.93
N TYR A 26 4.06 -21.81 8.76
CA TYR A 26 3.04 -22.81 8.47
C TYR A 26 2.35 -22.54 7.12
N ILE A 27 1.93 -21.29 6.87
CA ILE A 27 1.27 -20.89 5.61
C ILE A 27 2.19 -21.14 4.41
N PHE A 28 3.45 -20.71 4.48
CA PHE A 28 4.41 -20.91 3.39
C PHE A 28 4.72 -22.39 3.13
N SER A 29 4.85 -23.19 4.18
CA SER A 29 5.11 -24.64 4.05
C SER A 29 3.93 -25.40 3.46
N GLU A 30 2.71 -25.04 3.86
CA GLU A 30 1.47 -25.71 3.42
C GLU A 30 1.10 -25.35 1.98
N TYR A 31 1.16 -24.05 1.63
CA TYR A 31 0.67 -23.56 0.34
C TYR A 31 1.75 -23.38 -0.72
N LYS A 32 3.01 -23.31 -0.36
CA LYS A 32 4.17 -23.17 -1.26
C LYS A 32 3.91 -22.19 -2.41
N PRO A 33 3.60 -20.92 -2.12
CA PRO A 33 3.27 -19.94 -3.17
C PRO A 33 4.46 -19.73 -4.10
N HIS A 34 4.22 -19.56 -5.41
CA HIS A 34 5.26 -19.21 -6.37
C HIS A 34 5.58 -17.70 -6.30
N ILE A 35 4.55 -16.88 -6.09
CA ILE A 35 4.66 -15.42 -6.05
C ILE A 35 4.02 -14.90 -4.77
N VAL A 36 4.68 -13.92 -4.14
CA VAL A 36 4.17 -13.22 -2.95
C VAL A 36 4.01 -11.73 -3.27
N PHE A 37 2.80 -11.21 -3.15
CA PHE A 37 2.52 -9.79 -3.15
C PHE A 37 2.37 -9.31 -1.71
N HIS A 38 3.40 -8.61 -1.21
CA HIS A 38 3.45 -8.15 0.18
C HIS A 38 2.91 -6.72 0.31
N ALA A 39 1.62 -6.63 0.67
CA ALA A 39 0.91 -5.37 0.92
C ALA A 39 0.60 -5.11 2.40
N ALA A 40 0.92 -6.05 3.28
CA ALA A 40 0.62 -5.94 4.71
C ALA A 40 1.47 -4.84 5.37
N ALA A 41 0.82 -3.78 5.81
CA ALA A 41 1.45 -2.66 6.52
C ALA A 41 0.40 -1.76 7.18
N TYR A 42 0.77 -1.06 8.24
CA TYR A 42 0.05 0.11 8.72
C TYR A 42 0.38 1.32 7.84
N LYS A 43 -0.65 1.97 7.29
CA LYS A 43 -0.50 3.06 6.30
C LYS A 43 -0.95 4.44 6.80
N HIS A 44 -1.69 4.50 7.90
CA HIS A 44 -2.24 5.75 8.43
C HIS A 44 -1.14 6.57 9.10
N VAL A 45 -0.83 7.74 8.52
CA VAL A 45 0.30 8.57 8.96
C VAL A 45 0.10 9.03 10.41
N SER A 46 -1.03 9.65 10.76
CA SER A 46 -1.30 10.14 12.11
C SER A 46 -1.22 9.06 13.17
N LEU A 47 -1.84 7.89 12.92
CA LEU A 47 -1.78 6.77 13.86
C LEU A 47 -0.36 6.25 14.07
N MET A 48 0.48 6.29 13.04
CA MET A 48 1.86 5.83 13.16
C MET A 48 2.78 6.84 13.83
N GLU A 49 2.48 8.13 13.76
CA GLU A 49 3.16 9.15 14.57
C GLU A 49 2.92 8.92 16.07
N GLU A 50 1.71 8.54 16.44
CA GLU A 50 1.34 8.22 17.83
C GLU A 50 1.86 6.82 18.28
N ASN A 51 2.11 5.90 17.33
CA ASN A 51 2.48 4.52 17.60
C ASN A 51 3.69 4.07 16.77
N PRO A 52 4.86 4.71 16.89
CA PRO A 52 6.02 4.43 16.03
C PRO A 52 6.57 3.00 16.17
N HIS A 53 6.51 2.41 17.37
CA HIS A 53 6.95 1.04 17.60
C HIS A 53 6.08 0.02 16.87
N GLU A 54 4.76 0.28 16.72
CA GLU A 54 3.87 -0.57 15.93
C GLU A 54 4.17 -0.48 14.44
N ALA A 55 4.50 0.71 13.93
CA ALA A 55 4.96 0.88 12.55
C ALA A 55 6.24 0.05 12.29
N VAL A 56 7.20 0.07 13.21
CA VAL A 56 8.43 -0.74 13.08
C VAL A 56 8.12 -2.23 13.21
N ARG A 57 7.35 -2.64 14.23
CA ARG A 57 7.02 -4.04 14.47
C ARG A 57 6.31 -4.67 13.28
N VAL A 58 5.25 -4.04 12.78
CA VAL A 58 4.41 -4.61 11.73
C VAL A 58 5.02 -4.38 10.35
N ASN A 59 5.37 -3.13 10.01
CA ASN A 59 5.85 -2.84 8.65
C ASN A 59 7.23 -3.45 8.44
N VAL A 60 8.20 -3.15 9.30
CA VAL A 60 9.59 -3.61 9.12
C VAL A 60 9.75 -5.07 9.56
N GLY A 61 9.26 -5.42 10.76
CA GLY A 61 9.33 -6.79 11.29
C GLY A 61 8.56 -7.78 10.42
N GLY A 62 7.33 -7.44 10.02
CA GLY A 62 6.53 -8.26 9.10
C GLY A 62 7.22 -8.44 7.74
N THR A 63 7.73 -7.36 7.14
CA THR A 63 8.49 -7.44 5.88
C THR A 63 9.72 -8.33 6.01
N LYS A 64 10.46 -8.22 7.14
CA LYS A 64 11.63 -9.07 7.40
C LYS A 64 11.22 -10.54 7.42
N ILE A 65 10.20 -10.90 8.20
CA ILE A 65 9.72 -12.29 8.33
C ILE A 65 9.27 -12.85 6.98
N VAL A 66 8.39 -12.13 6.27
CA VAL A 66 7.83 -12.64 5.02
C VAL A 66 8.91 -12.77 3.93
N SER A 67 9.87 -11.84 3.88
CA SER A 67 10.99 -11.90 2.93
C SER A 67 12.00 -13.02 3.25
N GLU A 68 12.24 -13.31 4.53
CA GLU A 68 13.06 -14.47 4.96
C GLU A 68 12.40 -15.79 4.57
N LEU A 69 11.08 -15.91 4.80
CA LEU A 69 10.33 -17.08 4.42
C LEU A 69 10.28 -17.25 2.89
N ALA A 70 10.23 -16.16 2.14
CA ALA A 70 10.31 -16.23 0.67
C ALA A 70 11.62 -16.90 0.21
N ILE A 71 12.75 -16.56 0.81
CA ILE A 71 14.03 -17.24 0.54
C ILE A 71 13.98 -18.68 1.02
N LYS A 72 13.57 -18.91 2.26
CA LYS A 72 13.56 -20.24 2.88
C LYS A 72 12.74 -21.26 2.06
N PHE A 73 11.61 -20.85 1.51
CA PHE A 73 10.70 -21.71 0.75
C PHE A 73 10.88 -21.61 -0.77
N GLY A 74 11.91 -20.88 -1.25
CA GLY A 74 12.26 -20.83 -2.67
C GLY A 74 11.19 -20.15 -3.52
N ILE A 75 10.57 -19.09 -3.01
CA ILE A 75 9.57 -18.30 -3.74
C ILE A 75 10.23 -17.68 -4.97
N GLU A 76 9.60 -17.78 -6.13
CA GLU A 76 10.14 -17.25 -7.39
C GLU A 76 10.20 -15.73 -7.35
N LYS A 77 9.09 -15.07 -6.99
CA LYS A 77 8.99 -13.60 -6.95
C LYS A 77 8.37 -13.09 -5.66
N PHE A 78 9.00 -12.07 -5.10
CA PHE A 78 8.51 -11.32 -3.94
C PHE A 78 8.31 -9.86 -4.35
N VAL A 79 7.08 -9.42 -4.48
CA VAL A 79 6.71 -8.06 -4.89
C VAL A 79 6.23 -7.27 -3.68
N MET A 80 7.02 -6.29 -3.25
CA MET A 80 6.67 -5.42 -2.14
C MET A 80 5.96 -4.17 -2.62
N ILE A 81 4.79 -3.90 -2.07
CA ILE A 81 4.06 -2.66 -2.27
C ILE A 81 4.64 -1.57 -1.35
N SER A 82 5.20 -0.50 -1.94
CA SER A 82 5.69 0.66 -1.24
C SER A 82 4.92 1.93 -1.64
N THR A 83 5.44 3.10 -1.34
CA THR A 83 4.76 4.38 -1.47
C THR A 83 5.73 5.50 -1.85
N ASP A 84 5.22 6.57 -2.44
CA ASP A 84 5.92 7.85 -2.65
C ASP A 84 6.48 8.44 -1.34
N LYS A 85 5.79 8.20 -0.22
CA LYS A 85 6.16 8.68 1.12
C LYS A 85 7.41 8.02 1.70
N SER A 86 7.93 6.95 1.08
CA SER A 86 9.23 6.34 1.40
C SER A 86 10.43 7.13 0.83
N VAL A 87 10.17 8.07 -0.06
CA VAL A 87 11.20 8.95 -0.65
C VAL A 87 11.37 10.18 0.25
N ASN A 88 12.58 10.39 0.79
CA ASN A 88 12.86 11.46 1.75
C ASN A 88 11.77 11.57 2.83
N PRO A 89 11.56 10.51 3.61
CA PRO A 89 10.41 10.38 4.49
C PRO A 89 10.41 11.46 5.58
N SER A 90 9.29 12.16 5.71
CA SER A 90 9.02 13.14 6.77
C SER A 90 8.06 12.63 7.85
N SER A 91 7.68 11.35 7.79
CA SER A 91 6.76 10.72 8.73
C SER A 91 7.26 9.34 9.16
N VAL A 92 6.82 8.88 10.34
CA VAL A 92 7.12 7.54 10.87
C VAL A 92 6.67 6.45 9.89
N MET A 93 5.45 6.60 9.33
CA MET A 93 4.94 5.66 8.35
C MET A 93 5.84 5.62 7.10
N GLY A 94 6.21 6.76 6.54
CA GLY A 94 7.12 6.85 5.40
C GLY A 94 8.50 6.27 5.69
N ALA A 95 9.07 6.59 6.87
CA ALA A 95 10.35 6.05 7.33
C ALA A 95 10.30 4.52 7.50
N SER A 96 9.23 3.98 8.10
CA SER A 96 9.05 2.53 8.23
C SER A 96 8.99 1.84 6.86
N LYS A 97 8.28 2.40 5.88
CA LYS A 97 8.23 1.87 4.51
C LYS A 97 9.61 1.95 3.83
N ARG A 98 10.37 3.04 4.07
CA ARG A 98 11.75 3.13 3.59
C ARG A 98 12.65 2.05 4.18
N LEU A 99 12.50 1.74 5.46
CA LEU A 99 13.22 0.61 6.09
C LEU A 99 12.79 -0.73 5.48
N CYS A 100 11.50 -0.94 5.20
CA CYS A 100 11.05 -2.14 4.49
C CYS A 100 11.74 -2.30 3.13
N GLU A 101 11.85 -1.21 2.34
CA GLU A 101 12.58 -1.23 1.07
C GLU A 101 14.05 -1.63 1.27
N LYS A 102 14.71 -1.11 2.30
CA LYS A 102 16.09 -1.48 2.63
C LYS A 102 16.23 -2.95 3.02
N VAL A 103 15.26 -3.50 3.77
CA VAL A 103 15.22 -4.94 4.08
C VAL A 103 15.12 -5.74 2.78
N VAL A 104 14.16 -5.43 1.91
CA VAL A 104 13.96 -6.14 0.65
C VAL A 104 15.17 -6.02 -0.29
N GLN A 105 15.76 -4.83 -0.41
CA GLN A 105 17.00 -4.62 -1.18
C GLN A 105 18.19 -5.42 -0.61
N SER A 106 18.28 -5.54 0.71
CA SER A 106 19.31 -6.36 1.37
C SER A 106 19.11 -7.84 1.02
N ARG A 107 17.85 -8.33 1.00
CA ARG A 107 17.54 -9.70 0.58
C ARG A 107 17.88 -9.93 -0.89
N ALA A 108 17.54 -9.01 -1.78
CA ALA A 108 17.88 -9.12 -3.19
C ALA A 108 19.38 -9.26 -3.47
N ARG A 109 20.23 -8.71 -2.59
CA ARG A 109 21.71 -8.79 -2.68
C ARG A 109 22.30 -10.02 -2.00
N GLN A 110 21.51 -10.73 -1.21
CA GLN A 110 21.96 -11.92 -0.49
C GLN A 110 22.25 -13.04 -1.50
N LYS A 111 23.37 -13.75 -1.33
CA LYS A 111 23.71 -14.91 -2.16
C LYS A 111 23.01 -16.16 -1.62
N GLY A 112 22.84 -17.17 -2.50
CA GLY A 112 22.35 -18.49 -2.09
C GLY A 112 20.83 -18.69 -2.20
N HIS A 113 20.14 -17.80 -2.91
CA HIS A 113 18.72 -17.97 -3.28
C HIS A 113 18.46 -17.51 -4.72
N THR A 114 17.30 -17.90 -5.27
CA THR A 114 16.84 -17.54 -6.61
C THR A 114 15.64 -16.58 -6.59
N THR A 115 15.13 -16.23 -5.40
CA THR A 115 13.97 -15.36 -5.26
C THR A 115 14.26 -13.97 -5.83
N GLN A 116 13.42 -13.50 -6.75
CA GLN A 116 13.47 -12.17 -7.32
C GLN A 116 12.69 -11.20 -6.45
N PHE A 117 13.39 -10.26 -5.82
CA PHE A 117 12.80 -9.24 -4.95
C PHE A 117 12.55 -7.96 -5.72
N ILE A 118 11.31 -7.54 -5.80
CA ILE A 118 10.82 -6.40 -6.58
C ILE A 118 10.10 -5.44 -5.64
N ILE A 119 10.30 -4.15 -5.82
CA ILE A 119 9.63 -3.10 -5.05
C ILE A 119 8.85 -2.21 -6.00
N THR A 120 7.60 -1.86 -5.64
CA THR A 120 6.78 -0.90 -6.39
C THR A 120 6.51 0.32 -5.53
N ARG A 121 6.63 1.52 -6.12
CA ARG A 121 6.30 2.81 -5.49
C ARG A 121 5.24 3.53 -6.29
N PHE A 122 4.20 3.97 -5.62
CA PHE A 122 3.17 4.83 -6.19
C PHE A 122 2.55 5.71 -5.10
N GLY A 123 1.79 6.72 -5.51
CA GLY A 123 1.15 7.70 -4.62
C GLY A 123 -0.17 7.20 -4.04
N ASN A 124 -1.15 8.10 -3.95
CA ASN A 124 -2.42 7.75 -3.34
C ASN A 124 -3.30 6.95 -4.31
N VAL A 125 -4.01 5.96 -3.76
CA VAL A 125 -4.99 5.17 -4.51
C VAL A 125 -6.39 5.65 -4.13
N MET A 126 -7.17 6.09 -5.13
CA MET A 126 -8.53 6.60 -4.94
C MET A 126 -9.45 5.53 -4.34
N GLY A 127 -10.32 5.94 -3.42
CA GLY A 127 -11.29 5.05 -2.79
C GLY A 127 -10.69 4.00 -1.85
N SER A 128 -9.37 4.03 -1.59
CA SER A 128 -8.77 3.13 -0.61
C SER A 128 -9.25 3.47 0.81
N ASN A 129 -9.39 2.45 1.65
CA ASN A 129 -9.91 2.59 3.01
C ASN A 129 -9.13 3.65 3.81
N GLY A 130 -9.86 4.59 4.45
CA GLY A 130 -9.30 5.71 5.21
C GLY A 130 -8.57 6.76 4.35
N SER A 131 -8.77 6.77 3.03
CA SER A 131 -8.25 7.83 2.15
C SER A 131 -9.14 9.08 2.19
N VAL A 132 -8.63 10.18 1.61
CA VAL A 132 -9.29 11.49 1.63
C VAL A 132 -10.69 11.47 1.00
N ILE A 133 -10.92 10.71 -0.07
CA ILE A 133 -12.21 10.65 -0.77
C ILE A 133 -13.33 10.10 0.11
N PRO A 134 -13.22 8.92 0.75
CA PRO A 134 -14.22 8.45 1.72
C PRO A 134 -14.44 9.40 2.90
N ILE A 135 -13.39 10.08 3.37
CA ILE A 135 -13.51 11.06 4.47
C ILE A 135 -14.36 12.25 4.01
N PHE A 136 -14.05 12.83 2.86
CA PHE A 136 -14.82 13.95 2.31
C PHE A 136 -16.28 13.56 2.01
N ALA A 137 -16.50 12.38 1.42
CA ALA A 137 -17.86 11.90 1.19
C ALA A 137 -18.68 11.85 2.48
N LYS A 138 -18.12 11.27 3.55
CA LYS A 138 -18.77 11.22 4.86
C LYS A 138 -18.99 12.60 5.49
N GLN A 139 -18.05 13.53 5.32
CA GLN A 139 -18.20 14.90 5.81
C GLN A 139 -19.33 15.63 5.05
N ILE A 140 -19.41 15.46 3.73
CA ILE A 140 -20.47 16.04 2.89
C ILE A 140 -21.83 15.46 3.27
N GLU A 141 -21.95 14.13 3.43
CA GLU A 141 -23.18 13.46 3.87
C GLU A 141 -23.67 13.98 5.22
N ASN A 142 -22.77 14.37 6.12
CA ASN A 142 -23.09 14.94 7.42
C ASN A 142 -23.35 16.47 7.39
N GLY A 143 -23.38 17.10 6.22
CA GLY A 143 -23.59 18.55 6.09
C GLY A 143 -22.34 19.40 6.28
N GLY A 144 -21.15 18.82 6.30
CA GLY A 144 -19.87 19.50 6.46
C GLY A 144 -19.44 19.76 7.92
N PRO A 145 -18.42 20.56 8.17
CA PRO A 145 -17.50 21.10 7.16
C PRO A 145 -16.59 20.02 6.55
N VAL A 146 -16.08 20.30 5.32
CA VAL A 146 -15.05 19.48 4.68
C VAL A 146 -13.67 20.01 5.08
N THR A 147 -12.91 19.18 5.80
CA THR A 147 -11.63 19.61 6.37
C THR A 147 -10.44 19.29 5.47
N VAL A 148 -9.73 20.32 5.04
CA VAL A 148 -8.48 20.22 4.27
C VAL A 148 -7.32 20.66 5.17
N THR A 149 -6.30 19.82 5.32
CA THR A 149 -5.17 20.07 6.22
C THR A 149 -4.42 21.37 5.87
N HIS A 150 -4.25 21.65 4.57
CA HIS A 150 -3.65 22.88 4.06
C HIS A 150 -4.12 23.11 2.63
N PRO A 151 -4.46 24.35 2.23
CA PRO A 151 -5.02 24.65 0.91
C PRO A 151 -4.07 24.35 -0.26
N GLU A 152 -2.75 24.41 -0.02
CA GLU A 152 -1.73 24.16 -1.04
C GLU A 152 -1.20 22.71 -1.02
N VAL A 153 -1.98 21.74 -0.55
CA VAL A 153 -1.59 20.32 -0.62
C VAL A 153 -1.98 19.73 -1.96
N TYR A 154 -0.99 19.18 -2.65
CA TYR A 154 -1.14 18.43 -3.89
C TYR A 154 -0.86 16.96 -3.65
N ARG A 155 -1.57 16.08 -4.35
CA ARG A 155 -1.34 14.62 -4.31
C ARG A 155 -1.51 14.04 -5.70
N TYR A 156 -0.75 12.97 -5.94
CA TYR A 156 -0.99 12.10 -7.08
C TYR A 156 -2.05 11.08 -6.72
N PHE A 157 -2.89 10.75 -7.69
CA PHE A 157 -3.92 9.72 -7.54
C PHE A 157 -3.90 8.75 -8.71
N MET A 158 -4.18 7.49 -8.39
CA MET A 158 -4.53 6.47 -9.37
C MET A 158 -5.72 5.65 -8.86
N THR A 159 -6.38 4.94 -9.73
CA THR A 159 -7.46 4.02 -9.37
C THR A 159 -6.91 2.71 -8.81
N ILE A 160 -7.75 1.96 -8.08
CA ILE A 160 -7.37 0.61 -7.59
C ILE A 160 -7.02 -0.33 -8.75
N PRO A 161 -7.81 -0.43 -9.85
CA PRO A 161 -7.46 -1.27 -11.00
C PRO A 161 -6.10 -0.93 -11.62
N GLU A 162 -5.81 0.37 -11.84
CA GLU A 162 -4.51 0.83 -12.37
C GLU A 162 -3.36 0.40 -11.45
N ALA A 163 -3.49 0.65 -10.14
CA ALA A 163 -2.47 0.25 -9.17
C ALA A 163 -2.23 -1.28 -9.21
N CYS A 164 -3.30 -2.08 -9.25
CA CYS A 164 -3.19 -3.53 -9.31
C CYS A 164 -2.52 -4.00 -10.60
N GLN A 165 -2.91 -3.45 -11.75
CA GLN A 165 -2.32 -3.80 -13.05
C GLN A 165 -0.83 -3.49 -13.07
N LEU A 166 -0.43 -2.29 -12.66
CA LEU A 166 0.98 -1.89 -12.63
C LEU A 166 1.82 -2.73 -11.66
N VAL A 167 1.24 -3.16 -10.53
CA VAL A 167 1.92 -4.08 -9.60
C VAL A 167 2.11 -5.46 -10.22
N LEU A 168 1.12 -5.96 -10.96
CA LEU A 168 1.22 -7.24 -11.67
C LEU A 168 2.26 -7.16 -12.80
N GLU A 169 2.27 -6.08 -13.57
CA GLU A 169 3.26 -5.83 -14.62
C GLU A 169 4.69 -5.73 -14.07
N ALA A 170 4.89 -4.97 -12.97
CA ALA A 170 6.17 -4.92 -12.28
C ALA A 170 6.62 -6.30 -11.79
N GLY A 171 5.69 -7.09 -11.25
CA GLY A 171 5.93 -8.47 -10.86
C GLY A 171 6.33 -9.37 -12.04
N PHE A 172 5.74 -9.17 -13.21
CA PHE A 172 6.08 -9.90 -14.42
C PHE A 172 7.45 -9.48 -15.00
N MET A 173 7.67 -8.17 -15.15
CA MET A 173 8.86 -7.59 -15.80
C MET A 173 10.12 -7.66 -14.93
N GLY A 174 9.96 -7.56 -13.60
CA GLY A 174 11.08 -7.48 -12.67
C GLY A 174 11.96 -8.73 -12.68
N GLN A 175 13.28 -8.49 -12.62
CA GLN A 175 14.32 -9.51 -12.58
C GLN A 175 14.94 -9.67 -11.18
N GLY A 176 14.62 -8.76 -10.27
CA GLY A 176 15.07 -8.75 -8.87
C GLY A 176 16.08 -7.63 -8.57
N GLY A 177 15.78 -6.88 -7.51
CA GLY A 177 16.57 -5.73 -7.04
C GLY A 177 16.03 -4.36 -7.47
N GLU A 178 15.07 -4.32 -8.39
CA GLU A 178 14.50 -3.08 -8.93
C GLU A 178 13.51 -2.42 -7.95
N ILE A 179 13.40 -1.10 -8.10
CA ILE A 179 12.31 -0.30 -7.56
C ILE A 179 11.58 0.33 -8.75
N PHE A 180 10.40 -0.18 -9.06
CA PHE A 180 9.53 0.42 -10.06
C PHE A 180 8.82 1.63 -9.44
N VAL A 181 8.96 2.77 -10.07
CA VAL A 181 8.25 4.00 -9.73
C VAL A 181 7.22 4.24 -10.82
N PHE A 182 5.94 4.23 -10.44
CA PHE A 182 4.86 4.38 -11.41
C PHE A 182 4.65 5.85 -11.77
N ASP A 183 4.41 6.10 -13.05
CA ASP A 183 3.94 7.41 -13.50
C ASP A 183 2.53 7.65 -12.96
N MET A 184 2.37 8.71 -12.21
CA MET A 184 1.12 9.08 -11.55
C MET A 184 0.35 10.17 -12.30
N GLY A 185 0.84 10.59 -13.48
CA GLY A 185 0.26 11.67 -14.25
C GLY A 185 0.34 13.03 -13.52
N GLN A 186 -0.78 13.77 -13.49
CA GLN A 186 -0.81 15.11 -12.91
C GLN A 186 -1.18 15.11 -11.43
N GLN A 187 -0.64 16.07 -10.70
CA GLN A 187 -1.00 16.32 -9.31
C GLN A 187 -2.38 16.97 -9.21
N VAL A 188 -3.16 16.55 -8.23
CA VAL A 188 -4.47 17.13 -7.91
C VAL A 188 -4.35 17.92 -6.61
N LYS A 189 -4.81 19.18 -6.63
CA LYS A 189 -4.93 20.00 -5.44
C LYS A 189 -6.07 19.51 -4.57
N ILE A 190 -5.81 19.20 -3.29
CA ILE A 190 -6.81 18.57 -2.40
C ILE A 190 -8.00 19.51 -2.15
N ALA A 191 -7.77 20.82 -2.06
CA ALA A 191 -8.85 21.79 -1.95
C ALA A 191 -9.79 21.79 -3.17
N ASP A 192 -9.24 21.64 -4.38
CA ASP A 192 -10.05 21.58 -5.59
C ASP A 192 -10.83 20.24 -5.68
N LEU A 193 -10.24 19.14 -5.23
CA LEU A 193 -10.92 17.87 -5.07
C LEU A 193 -12.12 17.98 -4.12
N ALA A 194 -11.94 18.63 -2.96
CA ALA A 194 -13.02 18.85 -2.00
C ALA A 194 -14.18 19.63 -2.65
N LYS A 195 -13.86 20.76 -3.30
CA LYS A 195 -14.87 21.58 -4.02
C LYS A 195 -15.58 20.82 -5.13
N ALA A 196 -14.87 19.98 -5.88
CA ALA A 196 -15.47 19.15 -6.92
C ALA A 196 -16.43 18.13 -6.32
N MET A 197 -16.06 17.46 -5.22
CA MET A 197 -16.91 16.50 -4.53
C MET A 197 -18.17 17.14 -3.95
N ILE A 198 -18.08 18.32 -3.34
CA ILE A 198 -19.25 19.10 -2.86
C ILE A 198 -20.22 19.37 -4.01
N LYS A 199 -19.70 19.85 -5.15
CA LYS A 199 -20.52 20.13 -6.35
C LYS A 199 -21.20 18.87 -6.89
N LEU A 200 -20.47 17.76 -6.99
CA LEU A 200 -21.00 16.47 -7.46
C LEU A 200 -22.09 15.91 -6.54
N SER A 201 -22.06 16.28 -5.26
CA SER A 201 -23.10 15.93 -4.28
C SER A 201 -24.32 16.87 -4.32
N GLY A 202 -24.35 17.84 -5.23
CA GLY A 202 -25.47 18.77 -5.40
C GLY A 202 -25.43 20.02 -4.52
N PHE A 203 -24.33 20.26 -3.83
CA PHE A 203 -24.16 21.44 -2.94
C PHE A 203 -23.24 22.49 -3.56
N ILE A 204 -23.36 23.74 -3.06
CA ILE A 204 -22.52 24.88 -3.46
C ILE A 204 -21.38 25.02 -2.44
N PRO A 205 -20.08 24.86 -2.86
CA PRO A 205 -18.94 25.07 -1.99
C PRO A 205 -18.93 26.49 -1.38
N ASP A 206 -18.46 26.60 -0.15
CA ASP A 206 -18.35 27.85 0.61
C ASP A 206 -19.70 28.53 0.93
N LYS A 207 -20.86 27.95 0.48
CA LYS A 207 -22.21 28.42 0.77
C LYS A 207 -23.00 27.40 1.56
N ASP A 208 -23.19 26.21 1.00
CA ASP A 208 -23.97 25.13 1.61
C ASP A 208 -23.07 24.24 2.51
N ILE A 209 -21.81 24.06 2.10
CA ILE A 209 -20.79 23.28 2.82
C ILE A 209 -19.47 24.06 2.78
N GLN A 210 -18.89 24.28 3.98
CA GLN A 210 -17.57 24.89 4.18
C GLN A 210 -16.46 23.83 4.07
#